data_1546cdf491804dbd3c4df2596c17c212
#
_entry.id   1546cdf491804dbd3c4df2596c17c212
#
_cell.length_a   1.000
_cell.length_b   1.000
_cell.length_c   1.000
_cell.angle_alpha   90.00
_cell.angle_beta   90.00
_cell.angle_gamma   90.00
#
_symmetry.space_group_name_H-M   'P 1'
#
loop_
_entity.id
_entity.type
_entity.pdbx_description
1 polymer ?
#
loop_
_entity_poly.entity_id
_entity_poly.type
_entity_poly.pdbx_seq_one_letter_code
_entity_poly.pdbx_strand_id
1 'polypeptide(L)'
;NLMIKKGRSCPKIDLKGLTRLSRFVGETANITDLDSLPYVGDKAFAHKGGVHVSAIQKDPRTYEHITPESVGNRRRILVSDMSGRASIVEKLKEFGMAVESEESNRILTTVKDMESKGYQFEGADASFELLVKRAKGEVDTPFEVVGFRLFMDEVGRKGFTSEASVKVVDRYGNVEHTASDGNGPVNALDNALRKAIGRFFPVLNDIRLTDYKVRVLDEKSATASSVRVLIRSTDGKHSWTTVGVSDNVIEASMTALVDSMEYAILRSEGRC
;
A
#
# COMPACT_ATOMS: atom_id res chain seq x y z
N ASN A 1 12.05 -25.25 -15.58
CA ASN A 1 10.96 -25.28 -16.56
C ASN A 1 11.45 -25.73 -17.95
N LEU A 2 12.56 -25.18 -18.44
CA LEU A 2 13.16 -25.59 -19.74
C LEU A 2 13.62 -27.05 -19.74
N MET A 3 14.13 -27.54 -18.61
CA MET A 3 14.58 -28.94 -18.44
C MET A 3 13.39 -29.89 -18.44
N ILE A 4 12.29 -29.54 -17.76
CA ILE A 4 11.05 -30.34 -17.71
C ILE A 4 10.42 -30.40 -19.12
N LYS A 5 10.33 -29.28 -19.85
CA LYS A 5 9.81 -29.22 -21.21
C LYS A 5 10.62 -30.03 -22.23
N LYS A 6 11.94 -30.24 -21.97
CA LYS A 6 12.83 -31.04 -22.84
C LYS A 6 12.94 -32.50 -22.41
N GLY A 7 12.09 -32.96 -21.48
CA GLY A 7 12.08 -34.37 -21.04
C GLY A 7 13.31 -34.79 -20.24
N ARG A 8 14.10 -33.83 -19.72
CA ARG A 8 15.26 -34.15 -18.89
C ARG A 8 14.84 -34.35 -17.44
N SER A 9 15.39 -35.35 -16.78
CA SER A 9 15.18 -35.60 -15.35
C SER A 9 15.58 -34.38 -14.54
N CYS A 10 14.65 -33.84 -13.76
CA CYS A 10 14.87 -32.76 -12.83
C CYS A 10 14.47 -33.23 -11.42
N PRO A 11 15.21 -32.88 -10.36
CA PRO A 11 14.75 -33.14 -9.00
C PRO A 11 13.31 -32.66 -8.82
N LYS A 12 12.50 -33.40 -8.05
CA LYS A 12 11.14 -32.97 -7.68
C LYS A 12 11.25 -31.77 -6.72
N ILE A 13 11.31 -30.56 -7.28
CA ILE A 13 11.33 -29.31 -6.51
C ILE A 13 9.91 -28.76 -6.52
N ASP A 14 9.39 -28.46 -5.34
CA ASP A 14 8.13 -27.74 -5.19
C ASP A 14 8.36 -26.24 -5.48
N LEU A 15 7.97 -25.82 -6.67
CA LEU A 15 8.10 -24.42 -7.09
C LEU A 15 7.09 -23.50 -6.39
N LYS A 16 6.02 -24.01 -5.78
CA LYS A 16 5.02 -23.20 -5.06
C LYS A 16 5.62 -22.44 -3.87
N GLY A 17 6.73 -22.93 -3.32
CA GLY A 17 7.48 -22.24 -2.26
C GLY A 17 8.45 -21.17 -2.74
N LEU A 18 8.62 -20.99 -4.06
CA LEU A 18 9.71 -20.17 -4.62
C LEU A 18 9.59 -18.68 -4.24
N THR A 19 8.40 -18.10 -4.33
CA THR A 19 8.17 -16.70 -3.96
C THR A 19 8.45 -16.46 -2.48
N ARG A 20 8.02 -17.36 -1.59
CA ARG A 20 8.28 -17.27 -0.15
C ARG A 20 9.77 -17.38 0.16
N LEU A 21 10.46 -18.33 -0.50
CA LEU A 21 11.89 -18.49 -0.35
C LEU A 21 12.67 -17.24 -0.79
N SER A 22 12.30 -16.67 -1.94
CA SER A 22 12.92 -15.43 -2.44
C SER A 22 12.78 -14.27 -1.46
N ARG A 23 11.60 -14.09 -0.87
CA ARG A 23 11.37 -13.06 0.15
C ARG A 23 12.20 -13.30 1.40
N PHE A 24 12.24 -14.53 1.90
CA PHE A 24 13.05 -14.90 3.06
C PHE A 24 14.55 -14.62 2.82
N VAL A 25 15.08 -15.01 1.66
CA VAL A 25 16.46 -14.73 1.29
C VAL A 25 16.72 -13.23 1.19
N GLY A 26 15.81 -12.48 0.57
CA GLY A 26 15.91 -11.03 0.44
C GLY A 26 15.94 -10.32 1.80
N GLU A 27 15.04 -10.69 2.70
CA GLU A 27 15.00 -10.16 4.06
C GLU A 27 16.30 -10.49 4.82
N THR A 28 16.77 -11.75 4.72
CA THR A 28 18.00 -12.20 5.40
C THR A 28 19.25 -11.51 4.85
N ALA A 29 19.29 -11.27 3.53
CA ALA A 29 20.41 -10.65 2.84
C ALA A 29 20.30 -9.11 2.74
N ASN A 30 19.24 -8.52 3.32
CA ASN A 30 18.93 -7.08 3.24
C ASN A 30 18.87 -6.54 1.80
N ILE A 31 18.28 -7.33 0.89
CA ILE A 31 18.06 -6.93 -0.51
C ILE A 31 16.69 -6.27 -0.62
N THR A 32 16.65 -5.01 -1.00
CA THR A 32 15.42 -4.18 -1.00
C THR A 32 14.62 -4.22 -2.30
N ASP A 33 15.23 -4.53 -3.45
CA ASP A 33 14.55 -4.53 -4.76
C ASP A 33 14.27 -5.96 -5.26
N LEU A 34 13.31 -6.62 -4.64
CA LEU A 34 12.83 -7.95 -5.05
C LEU A 34 11.62 -7.88 -5.99
N ASP A 35 10.99 -6.71 -6.13
CA ASP A 35 9.71 -6.56 -6.82
C ASP A 35 9.80 -6.87 -8.32
N SER A 36 10.95 -6.63 -8.93
CA SER A 36 11.18 -6.84 -10.37
C SER A 36 11.79 -8.21 -10.71
N LEU A 37 12.05 -9.06 -9.71
CA LEU A 37 12.65 -10.37 -9.96
C LEU A 37 11.70 -11.27 -10.77
N PRO A 38 12.24 -11.98 -11.81
CA PRO A 38 11.44 -12.92 -12.60
C PRO A 38 10.78 -13.98 -11.71
N TYR A 39 9.52 -14.29 -11.98
CA TYR A 39 8.67 -15.28 -11.32
C TYR A 39 8.25 -14.94 -9.88
N VAL A 40 9.09 -14.33 -9.07
CA VAL A 40 8.89 -14.16 -7.63
C VAL A 40 8.58 -12.73 -7.21
N GLY A 41 8.97 -11.75 -8.02
CA GLY A 41 8.71 -10.34 -7.76
C GLY A 41 7.22 -10.00 -7.90
N ASP A 42 6.79 -8.98 -7.18
CA ASP A 42 5.40 -8.52 -7.20
C ASP A 42 4.98 -7.98 -8.58
N LYS A 43 5.94 -7.53 -9.39
CA LYS A 43 5.73 -7.04 -10.76
C LYS A 43 5.79 -8.14 -11.83
N ALA A 44 6.23 -9.36 -11.48
CA ALA A 44 6.45 -10.43 -12.45
C ALA A 44 5.18 -10.88 -13.19
N PHE A 45 4.02 -10.76 -12.55
CA PHE A 45 2.70 -11.08 -13.10
C PHE A 45 1.74 -9.88 -12.95
N ALA A 46 2.30 -8.67 -13.04
CA ALA A 46 1.53 -7.44 -12.97
C ALA A 46 1.20 -6.94 -14.39
N HIS A 47 -0.07 -6.68 -14.66
CA HIS A 47 -0.57 -6.24 -15.96
C HIS A 47 -1.20 -4.87 -15.85
N LYS A 48 -0.70 -3.90 -16.65
CA LYS A 48 -1.06 -2.49 -16.54
C LYS A 48 -1.93 -1.98 -17.71
N GLY A 49 -1.80 -2.54 -18.88
CA GLY A 49 -2.50 -2.02 -20.07
C GLY A 49 -3.89 -2.62 -20.24
N GLY A 50 -4.91 -1.81 -20.61
CA GLY A 50 -6.27 -2.29 -20.87
C GLY A 50 -6.34 -3.41 -21.92
N VAL A 51 -5.48 -3.35 -22.95
CA VAL A 51 -5.37 -4.41 -23.98
C VAL A 51 -4.81 -5.70 -23.36
N HIS A 52 -3.77 -5.60 -22.52
CA HIS A 52 -3.18 -6.74 -21.82
C HIS A 52 -4.18 -7.39 -20.87
N VAL A 53 -4.87 -6.58 -20.07
CA VAL A 53 -5.91 -7.05 -19.13
C VAL A 53 -7.04 -7.76 -19.89
N SER A 54 -7.55 -7.16 -20.96
CA SER A 54 -8.59 -7.75 -21.79
C SER A 54 -8.15 -9.07 -22.45
N ALA A 55 -6.91 -9.18 -22.88
CA ALA A 55 -6.39 -10.41 -23.49
C ALA A 55 -6.22 -11.54 -22.47
N ILE A 56 -5.71 -11.21 -21.26
CA ILE A 56 -5.53 -12.18 -20.16
C ILE A 56 -6.87 -12.70 -19.65
N GLN A 57 -7.92 -11.87 -19.61
CA GLN A 57 -9.26 -12.30 -19.26
C GLN A 57 -9.82 -13.36 -20.22
N LYS A 58 -9.47 -13.23 -21.51
CA LYS A 58 -9.87 -14.21 -22.53
C LYS A 58 -9.00 -15.48 -22.46
N ASP A 59 -7.69 -15.33 -22.40
CA ASP A 59 -6.72 -16.42 -22.26
C ASP A 59 -5.45 -15.90 -21.57
N PRO A 60 -5.20 -16.31 -20.31
CA PRO A 60 -3.99 -15.92 -19.57
C PRO A 60 -2.68 -16.22 -20.31
N ARG A 61 -2.65 -17.27 -21.13
CA ARG A 61 -1.45 -17.69 -21.90
C ARG A 61 -0.99 -16.67 -22.93
N THR A 62 -1.80 -15.64 -23.23
CA THR A 62 -1.41 -14.57 -24.14
C THR A 62 -0.22 -13.74 -23.62
N TYR A 63 -0.12 -13.57 -22.29
CA TYR A 63 0.94 -12.79 -21.65
C TYR A 63 1.66 -13.53 -20.51
N GLU A 64 1.11 -14.64 -20.03
CA GLU A 64 1.70 -15.43 -18.96
C GLU A 64 2.18 -16.78 -19.52
N HIS A 65 3.49 -17.00 -19.55
CA HIS A 65 4.10 -18.24 -20.04
C HIS A 65 4.04 -19.38 -19.00
N ILE A 66 3.73 -19.06 -17.74
CA ILE A 66 3.40 -19.99 -16.64
C ILE A 66 2.29 -19.36 -15.78
N THR A 67 1.54 -20.20 -15.07
CA THR A 67 0.57 -19.72 -14.09
C THR A 67 1.30 -19.17 -12.85
N PRO A 68 0.95 -17.98 -12.34
CA PRO A 68 1.60 -17.37 -11.17
C PRO A 68 1.61 -18.31 -9.95
N GLU A 69 0.52 -19.02 -9.72
CA GLU A 69 0.34 -19.94 -8.60
C GLU A 69 1.34 -21.10 -8.62
N SER A 70 1.85 -21.46 -9.79
CA SER A 70 2.86 -22.52 -9.92
C SER A 70 4.19 -22.19 -9.27
N VAL A 71 4.45 -20.91 -9.01
CA VAL A 71 5.66 -20.38 -8.33
C VAL A 71 5.33 -19.69 -7.00
N GLY A 72 4.09 -19.85 -6.52
CA GLY A 72 3.61 -19.22 -5.28
C GLY A 72 3.43 -17.72 -5.38
N ASN A 73 3.29 -17.18 -6.59
CA ASN A 73 2.95 -15.78 -6.86
C ASN A 73 1.48 -15.66 -7.24
N ARG A 74 1.02 -14.45 -7.50
CA ARG A 74 -0.35 -14.14 -7.92
C ARG A 74 -0.36 -13.14 -9.07
N ARG A 75 -1.40 -13.21 -9.90
CA ARG A 75 -1.67 -12.17 -10.89
C ARG A 75 -2.09 -10.90 -10.19
N ARG A 76 -1.66 -9.76 -10.75
CA ARG A 76 -2.05 -8.43 -10.28
C ARG A 76 -2.46 -7.58 -11.46
N ILE A 77 -3.59 -6.91 -11.33
CA ILE A 77 -4.03 -5.89 -12.28
C ILE A 77 -3.71 -4.55 -11.65
N LEU A 78 -2.85 -3.78 -12.33
CA LEU A 78 -2.41 -2.48 -11.85
C LEU A 78 -3.34 -1.40 -12.40
N VAL A 79 -3.85 -0.56 -11.50
CA VAL A 79 -4.62 0.63 -11.84
C VAL A 79 -3.65 1.79 -12.02
N SER A 80 -3.69 2.48 -13.15
CA SER A 80 -2.87 3.66 -13.41
C SER A 80 -3.64 4.67 -14.28
N ASP A 81 -3.16 5.88 -14.31
CA ASP A 81 -3.65 6.98 -15.15
C ASP A 81 -3.75 6.64 -16.65
N MET A 82 -2.91 5.69 -17.12
CA MET A 82 -2.98 5.11 -18.47
C MET A 82 -3.86 3.85 -18.55
N SER A 83 -4.31 3.30 -17.42
CA SER A 83 -5.26 2.21 -17.42
C SER A 83 -6.65 2.79 -17.66
N GLY A 84 -7.22 2.51 -18.81
CA GLY A 84 -8.59 2.92 -19.14
C GLY A 84 -9.60 2.39 -18.12
N ARG A 85 -10.84 2.88 -18.21
CA ARG A 85 -12.00 2.42 -17.43
C ARG A 85 -12.03 0.89 -17.15
N ALA A 86 -11.53 0.09 -18.09
CA ALA A 86 -11.51 -1.37 -17.99
C ALA A 86 -10.70 -1.92 -16.81
N SER A 87 -9.54 -1.34 -16.47
CA SER A 87 -8.69 -1.85 -15.39
C SER A 87 -9.23 -1.51 -14.00
N ILE A 88 -9.80 -0.29 -13.85
CA ILE A 88 -10.47 0.09 -12.60
C ILE A 88 -11.71 -0.77 -12.39
N VAL A 89 -12.50 -0.94 -13.45
CA VAL A 89 -13.68 -1.81 -13.47
C VAL A 89 -13.35 -3.23 -13.06
N GLU A 90 -12.25 -3.79 -13.57
CA GLU A 90 -11.83 -5.14 -13.20
C GLU A 90 -11.43 -5.23 -11.74
N LYS A 91 -10.70 -4.23 -11.25
CA LYS A 91 -10.34 -4.17 -9.83
C LYS A 91 -11.56 -3.99 -8.93
N LEU A 92 -12.58 -3.25 -9.37
CA LEU A 92 -13.86 -3.15 -8.66
C LEU A 92 -14.60 -4.49 -8.62
N LYS A 93 -14.50 -5.30 -9.68
CA LYS A 93 -15.07 -6.66 -9.68
C LYS A 93 -14.38 -7.58 -8.67
N GLU A 94 -13.05 -7.45 -8.47
CA GLU A 94 -12.33 -8.18 -7.43
C GLU A 94 -12.91 -7.90 -6.03
N PHE A 95 -13.45 -6.70 -5.82
CA PHE A 95 -14.18 -6.31 -4.60
C PHE A 95 -15.70 -6.59 -4.64
N GLY A 96 -16.16 -7.42 -5.60
CA GLY A 96 -17.56 -7.84 -5.69
C GLY A 96 -18.54 -6.77 -6.17
N MET A 97 -18.05 -5.69 -6.83
CA MET A 97 -18.91 -4.61 -7.32
C MET A 97 -19.46 -4.89 -8.73
N ALA A 98 -20.76 -4.62 -8.92
CA ALA A 98 -21.37 -4.62 -10.25
C ALA A 98 -20.87 -3.43 -11.09
N VAL A 99 -20.35 -3.70 -12.27
CA VAL A 99 -19.61 -2.75 -13.13
C VAL A 99 -20.44 -1.59 -13.64
N GLU A 100 -21.74 -1.75 -13.75
CA GLU A 100 -22.66 -0.77 -14.34
C GLU A 100 -23.47 0.01 -13.28
N SER A 101 -23.11 -0.13 -12.01
CA SER A 101 -23.77 0.60 -10.94
C SER A 101 -23.38 2.08 -10.94
N GLU A 102 -24.31 2.95 -10.52
CA GLU A 102 -24.04 4.38 -10.29
C GLU A 102 -22.89 4.59 -9.30
N GLU A 103 -22.77 3.70 -8.33
CA GLU A 103 -21.72 3.64 -7.33
C GLU A 103 -20.33 3.39 -7.95
N SER A 104 -20.22 2.44 -8.88
CA SER A 104 -18.98 2.18 -9.62
C SER A 104 -18.54 3.40 -10.44
N ASN A 105 -19.49 4.13 -11.02
CA ASN A 105 -19.19 5.36 -11.76
C ASN A 105 -18.71 6.49 -10.84
N ARG A 106 -19.26 6.61 -9.64
CA ARG A 106 -18.79 7.58 -8.62
C ARG A 106 -17.35 7.24 -8.19
N ILE A 107 -17.06 5.98 -7.89
CA ILE A 107 -15.71 5.53 -7.51
C ILE A 107 -14.72 5.79 -8.66
N LEU A 108 -15.10 5.47 -9.90
CA LEU A 108 -14.27 5.76 -11.08
C LEU A 108 -13.93 7.25 -11.21
N THR A 109 -14.90 8.11 -10.96
CA THR A 109 -14.70 9.57 -11.00
C THR A 109 -13.76 10.01 -9.88
N THR A 110 -13.96 9.51 -8.66
CA THR A 110 -13.11 9.81 -7.51
C THR A 110 -11.67 9.35 -7.73
N VAL A 111 -11.47 8.12 -8.23
CA VAL A 111 -10.13 7.61 -8.54
C VAL A 111 -9.43 8.50 -9.57
N LYS A 112 -10.10 8.88 -10.64
CA LYS A 112 -9.53 9.78 -11.67
C LYS A 112 -9.18 11.15 -11.12
N ASP A 113 -10.04 11.72 -10.27
CA ASP A 113 -9.78 13.01 -9.63
C ASP A 113 -8.55 12.90 -8.70
N MET A 114 -8.43 11.85 -7.91
CA MET A 114 -7.26 11.61 -7.08
C MET A 114 -5.99 11.38 -7.91
N GLU A 115 -6.07 10.60 -9.00
CA GLU A 115 -4.94 10.40 -9.92
C GLU A 115 -4.48 11.71 -10.56
N SER A 116 -5.41 12.60 -10.92
CA SER A 116 -5.06 13.92 -11.45
C SER A 116 -4.32 14.80 -10.44
N LYS A 117 -4.54 14.57 -9.15
CA LYS A 117 -3.84 15.22 -8.02
C LYS A 117 -2.51 14.55 -7.68
N GLY A 118 -2.13 13.49 -8.41
CA GLY A 118 -0.86 12.80 -8.24
C GLY A 118 -0.93 11.51 -7.46
N TYR A 119 -2.10 11.04 -7.00
CA TYR A 119 -2.24 9.70 -6.43
C TYR A 119 -1.89 8.65 -7.47
N GLN A 120 -1.37 7.55 -7.01
CA GLN A 120 -1.11 6.38 -7.84
C GLN A 120 -1.47 5.13 -7.05
N PHE A 121 -2.57 4.51 -7.41
CA PHE A 121 -3.05 3.29 -6.76
C PHE A 121 -2.32 2.03 -7.25
N GLU A 122 -1.44 2.18 -8.25
CA GLU A 122 -0.54 1.14 -8.70
C GLU A 122 0.45 0.79 -7.57
N GLY A 123 0.29 -0.38 -6.98
CA GLY A 123 1.09 -0.81 -5.84
C GLY A 123 0.64 -0.25 -4.47
N ALA A 124 -0.47 0.51 -4.42
CA ALA A 124 -1.10 0.98 -3.19
C ALA A 124 -2.48 0.32 -3.01
N ASP A 125 -2.51 -1.00 -3.06
CA ASP A 125 -3.75 -1.80 -3.03
C ASP A 125 -4.61 -1.53 -1.80
N ALA A 126 -3.99 -1.30 -0.64
CA ALA A 126 -4.73 -1.02 0.59
C ALA A 126 -5.46 0.33 0.56
N SER A 127 -4.82 1.41 0.07
CA SER A 127 -5.50 2.70 -0.09
C SER A 127 -6.64 2.63 -1.11
N PHE A 128 -6.47 1.84 -2.18
CA PHE A 128 -7.55 1.62 -3.14
C PHE A 128 -8.72 0.85 -2.52
N GLU A 129 -8.43 -0.22 -1.77
CA GLU A 129 -9.46 -1.01 -1.08
C GLU A 129 -10.22 -0.16 -0.06
N LEU A 130 -9.52 0.64 0.76
CA LEU A 130 -10.15 1.57 1.69
C LEU A 130 -11.05 2.58 0.98
N LEU A 131 -10.59 3.16 -0.12
CA LEU A 131 -11.39 4.09 -0.92
C LEU A 131 -12.70 3.46 -1.40
N VAL A 132 -12.62 2.23 -1.94
CA VAL A 132 -13.79 1.49 -2.43
C VAL A 132 -14.75 1.19 -1.27
N LYS A 133 -14.27 0.68 -0.15
CA LYS A 133 -15.09 0.30 1.00
C LYS A 133 -15.73 1.49 1.70
N ARG A 134 -14.99 2.61 1.82
CA ARG A 134 -15.54 3.88 2.32
C ARG A 134 -16.66 4.40 1.38
N ALA A 135 -16.45 4.35 0.07
CA ALA A 135 -17.46 4.77 -0.90
C ALA A 135 -18.73 3.93 -0.87
N LYS A 136 -18.60 2.63 -0.56
CA LYS A 136 -19.74 1.70 -0.38
C LYS A 136 -20.41 1.82 1.00
N GLY A 137 -19.84 2.59 1.93
CA GLY A 137 -20.33 2.63 3.31
C GLY A 137 -20.19 1.30 4.06
N GLU A 138 -19.32 0.41 3.58
CA GLU A 138 -19.07 -0.90 4.21
C GLU A 138 -18.17 -0.82 5.43
N VAL A 139 -17.44 0.28 5.57
CA VAL A 139 -16.52 0.50 6.67
C VAL A 139 -16.71 1.87 7.29
N ASP A 140 -16.79 1.86 8.61
CA ASP A 140 -16.71 3.09 9.41
C ASP A 140 -15.24 3.32 9.76
N THR A 141 -14.81 4.56 9.74
CA THR A 141 -13.46 4.95 10.14
C THR A 141 -13.23 4.55 11.59
N PRO A 142 -12.25 3.68 11.91
CA PRO A 142 -12.07 3.19 13.26
C PRO A 142 -11.59 4.27 14.23
N PHE A 143 -10.90 5.28 13.73
CA PHE A 143 -10.41 6.43 14.48
C PHE A 143 -10.24 7.65 13.56
N GLU A 144 -10.25 8.83 14.15
CA GLU A 144 -9.98 10.11 13.49
C GLU A 144 -8.79 10.81 14.14
N VAL A 145 -7.91 11.38 13.34
CA VAL A 145 -6.85 12.28 13.82
C VAL A 145 -7.41 13.69 13.89
N VAL A 146 -7.71 14.14 15.09
CA VAL A 146 -8.28 15.48 15.35
C VAL A 146 -7.24 16.58 15.09
N GLY A 147 -5.95 16.28 15.33
CA GLY A 147 -4.86 17.18 15.04
C GLY A 147 -3.52 16.63 15.48
N PHE A 148 -2.47 17.20 14.93
CA PHE A 148 -1.10 16.88 15.32
C PHE A 148 -0.23 18.13 15.33
N ARG A 149 0.87 18.06 16.05
CA ARG A 149 1.94 19.05 16.08
C ARG A 149 3.27 18.35 15.94
N LEU A 150 4.19 19.00 15.28
CA LEU A 150 5.54 18.51 15.07
C LEU A 150 6.52 19.59 15.49
N PHE A 151 7.45 19.25 16.35
CA PHE A 151 8.52 20.10 16.82
C PHE A 151 9.85 19.53 16.33
N MET A 152 10.71 20.42 15.85
CA MET A 152 12.06 20.06 15.44
C MET A 152 12.99 21.10 16.07
N ASP A 153 13.85 20.62 16.97
CA ASP A 153 14.81 21.45 17.68
C ASP A 153 16.23 21.03 17.34
N GLU A 154 17.10 22.02 17.14
CA GLU A 154 18.53 21.79 17.09
C GLU A 154 19.09 21.82 18.51
N VAL A 155 19.50 20.65 19.00
CA VAL A 155 20.03 20.50 20.37
C VAL A 155 21.56 20.49 20.35
N GLY A 156 22.15 21.65 20.25
CA GLY A 156 23.60 21.86 20.32
C GLY A 156 24.37 20.97 19.34
N ARG A 157 25.39 20.25 19.83
CA ARG A 157 26.18 19.34 18.99
C ARG A 157 25.53 17.97 18.73
N LYS A 158 24.36 17.71 19.29
CA LYS A 158 23.65 16.42 19.13
C LYS A 158 22.80 16.35 17.84
N GLY A 159 22.70 17.44 17.08
CA GLY A 159 21.91 17.52 15.87
C GLY A 159 20.42 17.81 16.14
N PHE A 160 19.57 17.51 15.16
CA PHE A 160 18.14 17.73 15.25
C PHE A 160 17.44 16.61 16.04
N THR A 161 16.52 17.01 16.92
CA THR A 161 15.55 16.13 17.56
C THR A 161 14.16 16.43 16.99
N SER A 162 13.33 15.40 16.87
CA SER A 162 11.95 15.56 16.41
C SER A 162 11.00 14.99 17.46
N GLU A 163 10.00 15.77 17.82
CA GLU A 163 8.89 15.35 18.68
C GLU A 163 7.58 15.56 17.94
N ALA A 164 6.67 14.60 17.99
CA ALA A 164 5.31 14.74 17.50
C ALA A 164 4.30 14.58 18.63
N SER A 165 3.30 15.45 18.64
CA SER A 165 2.12 15.34 19.52
C SER A 165 0.89 15.11 18.64
N VAL A 166 0.10 14.06 18.95
CA VAL A 166 -1.07 13.65 18.16
C VAL A 166 -2.27 13.51 19.06
N LYS A 167 -3.41 14.03 18.61
CA LYS A 167 -4.71 13.85 19.25
C LYS A 167 -5.61 13.04 18.32
N VAL A 168 -6.10 11.89 18.82
CA VAL A 168 -6.99 11.00 18.09
C VAL A 168 -8.28 10.77 18.85
N VAL A 169 -9.34 10.42 18.14
CA VAL A 169 -10.61 9.97 18.69
C VAL A 169 -11.00 8.65 18.03
N ASP A 170 -11.40 7.65 18.80
CA ASP A 170 -11.91 6.40 18.26
C ASP A 170 -13.38 6.50 17.84
N ARG A 171 -13.91 5.46 17.19
CA ARG A 171 -15.31 5.38 16.73
C ARG A 171 -16.34 5.46 17.87
N TYR A 172 -15.91 5.30 19.12
CA TYR A 172 -16.77 5.37 20.31
C TYR A 172 -16.70 6.72 21.04
N GLY A 173 -15.89 7.66 20.53
CA GLY A 173 -15.70 8.99 21.10
C GLY A 173 -14.63 9.06 22.20
N ASN A 174 -13.85 7.98 22.43
CA ASN A 174 -12.74 8.03 23.36
C ASN A 174 -11.57 8.82 22.74
N VAL A 175 -10.99 9.71 23.52
CA VAL A 175 -9.93 10.62 23.07
C VAL A 175 -8.59 10.23 23.68
N GLU A 176 -7.56 10.15 22.86
CA GLU A 176 -6.17 10.03 23.29
C GLU A 176 -5.34 11.20 22.75
N HIS A 177 -4.49 11.75 23.60
CA HIS A 177 -3.54 12.79 23.26
C HIS A 177 -2.16 12.39 23.78
N THR A 178 -1.28 12.05 22.87
CA THR A 178 0.07 11.54 23.19
C THR A 178 1.14 12.30 22.45
N ALA A 179 2.36 12.25 22.99
CA ALA A 179 3.56 12.72 22.30
C ALA A 179 4.63 11.63 22.28
N SER A 180 5.50 11.68 21.29
CA SER A 180 6.64 10.78 21.15
C SER A 180 7.77 11.44 20.37
N ASP A 181 9.00 11.10 20.74
CA ASP A 181 10.21 11.43 20.00
C ASP A 181 10.43 10.47 18.84
N GLY A 182 11.24 10.90 17.88
CA GLY A 182 11.68 10.09 16.76
C GLY A 182 13.01 10.56 16.17
N ASN A 183 13.63 9.69 15.37
CA ASN A 183 14.88 9.99 14.66
C ASN A 183 14.70 11.05 13.56
N GLY A 184 13.47 11.43 13.28
CA GLY A 184 13.07 12.44 12.32
C GLY A 184 11.56 12.66 12.40
N PRO A 185 11.02 13.68 11.67
CA PRO A 185 9.64 14.13 11.82
C PRO A 185 8.62 13.06 11.55
N VAL A 186 8.79 12.27 10.50
CA VAL A 186 7.83 11.19 10.15
C VAL A 186 7.91 10.02 11.14
N ASN A 187 9.11 9.70 11.65
CA ASN A 187 9.26 8.67 12.66
C ASN A 187 8.64 9.08 14.01
N ALA A 188 8.83 10.33 14.43
CA ALA A 188 8.16 10.87 15.61
C ALA A 188 6.63 10.80 15.49
N LEU A 189 6.12 11.13 14.30
CA LEU A 189 4.70 11.08 13.99
C LEU A 189 4.14 9.65 14.02
N ASP A 190 4.83 8.69 13.39
CA ASP A 190 4.44 7.27 13.43
C ASP A 190 4.43 6.73 14.87
N ASN A 191 5.46 7.05 15.66
CA ASN A 191 5.55 6.66 17.06
C ASN A 191 4.40 7.24 17.91
N ALA A 192 4.07 8.53 17.73
CA ALA A 192 3.00 9.19 18.45
C ALA A 192 1.62 8.62 18.06
N LEU A 193 1.39 8.37 16.75
CA LEU A 193 0.17 7.72 16.26
C LEU A 193 0.00 6.32 16.85
N ARG A 194 1.04 5.48 16.76
CA ARG A 194 0.99 4.11 17.32
C ARG A 194 0.72 4.11 18.81
N LYS A 195 1.34 5.03 19.54
CA LYS A 195 1.12 5.18 20.99
C LYS A 195 -0.30 5.58 21.32
N ALA A 196 -0.92 6.46 20.54
CA ALA A 196 -2.29 6.90 20.72
C ALA A 196 -3.31 5.81 20.33
N ILE A 197 -3.20 5.33 19.07
CA ILE A 197 -4.19 4.42 18.49
C ILE A 197 -4.04 3.00 19.05
N GLY A 198 -2.81 2.58 19.40
CA GLY A 198 -2.54 1.26 19.98
C GLY A 198 -3.22 1.01 21.32
N ARG A 199 -3.64 2.06 22.03
CA ARG A 199 -4.47 1.92 23.25
C ARG A 199 -5.87 1.42 22.93
N PHE A 200 -6.43 1.84 21.82
CA PHE A 200 -7.76 1.41 21.37
C PHE A 200 -7.69 0.10 20.56
N PHE A 201 -6.61 -0.07 19.77
CA PHE A 201 -6.44 -1.17 18.84
C PHE A 201 -5.09 -1.86 19.03
N PRO A 202 -4.97 -2.82 19.97
CA PRO A 202 -3.70 -3.51 20.28
C PRO A 202 -3.05 -4.24 19.10
N VAL A 203 -3.84 -4.59 18.07
CA VAL A 203 -3.33 -5.22 16.83
C VAL A 203 -2.21 -4.43 16.18
N LEU A 204 -2.17 -3.10 16.36
CA LEU A 204 -1.15 -2.23 15.78
C LEU A 204 0.25 -2.46 16.36
N ASN A 205 0.37 -3.13 17.52
CA ASN A 205 1.68 -3.49 18.10
C ASN A 205 2.45 -4.51 17.24
N ASP A 206 1.73 -5.33 16.46
CA ASP A 206 2.31 -6.34 15.58
C ASP A 206 2.61 -5.80 14.18
N ILE A 207 2.15 -4.58 13.89
CA ILE A 207 2.32 -3.96 12.57
C ILE A 207 3.65 -3.22 12.50
N ARG A 208 4.43 -3.54 11.47
CA ARG A 208 5.73 -2.90 11.20
C ARG A 208 5.71 -2.21 9.86
N LEU A 209 6.30 -1.03 9.82
CA LEU A 209 6.60 -0.31 8.58
C LEU A 209 7.89 -0.92 8.00
N THR A 210 7.83 -1.42 6.76
CA THR A 210 8.93 -2.09 6.09
C THR A 210 9.55 -1.27 4.96
N ASP A 211 8.82 -0.31 4.40
CA ASP A 211 9.33 0.55 3.35
C ASP A 211 8.64 1.92 3.40
N TYR A 212 9.41 2.98 3.11
CA TYR A 212 8.93 4.36 3.05
C TYR A 212 9.59 5.04 1.85
N LYS A 213 8.79 5.42 0.86
CA LYS A 213 9.25 6.06 -0.37
C LYS A 213 8.57 7.39 -0.58
N VAL A 214 9.37 8.41 -0.88
CA VAL A 214 8.89 9.75 -1.26
C VAL A 214 9.27 10.03 -2.69
N ARG A 215 8.32 10.52 -3.48
CA ARG A 215 8.54 10.96 -4.85
C ARG A 215 8.00 12.37 -5.05
N VAL A 216 8.81 13.25 -5.58
CA VAL A 216 8.39 14.57 -6.05
C VAL A 216 7.64 14.40 -7.36
N LEU A 217 6.47 15.02 -7.50
CA LEU A 217 5.59 14.84 -8.66
C LEU A 217 5.79 15.90 -9.74
N ASP A 218 6.14 17.12 -9.35
CA ASP A 218 6.41 18.23 -10.28
C ASP A 218 7.79 18.84 -9.97
N GLU A 219 8.79 18.46 -10.76
CA GLU A 219 10.16 18.93 -10.60
C GLU A 219 10.33 20.43 -10.94
N LYS A 220 9.36 21.03 -11.65
CA LYS A 220 9.45 22.45 -12.07
C LYS A 220 9.12 23.43 -10.94
N SER A 221 8.33 22.99 -9.97
CA SER A 221 7.89 23.81 -8.85
C SER A 221 8.88 23.80 -7.66
N ALA A 222 10.00 23.09 -7.78
CA ALA A 222 11.07 22.97 -6.78
C ALA A 222 10.53 22.62 -5.37
N THR A 223 10.70 23.50 -4.36
CA THR A 223 10.25 23.26 -2.98
C THR A 223 8.72 23.35 -2.79
N ALA A 224 7.98 23.85 -3.77
CA ALA A 224 6.52 23.92 -3.78
C ALA A 224 5.87 22.76 -4.53
N SER A 225 6.65 21.75 -4.87
CA SER A 225 6.16 20.58 -5.60
C SER A 225 5.33 19.66 -4.70
N SER A 226 4.24 19.11 -5.23
CA SER A 226 3.53 18.04 -4.55
C SER A 226 4.40 16.80 -4.45
N VAL A 227 4.26 16.09 -3.34
CA VAL A 227 4.97 14.84 -3.09
C VAL A 227 3.99 13.69 -2.92
N ARG A 228 4.38 12.54 -3.41
CA ARG A 228 3.70 11.26 -3.18
C ARG A 228 4.51 10.44 -2.21
N VAL A 229 3.87 9.98 -1.15
CA VAL A 229 4.44 9.08 -0.16
C VAL A 229 3.80 7.71 -0.30
N LEU A 230 4.61 6.67 -0.39
CA LEU A 230 4.20 5.28 -0.35
C LEU A 230 4.76 4.65 0.92
N ILE A 231 3.89 4.01 1.70
CA ILE A 231 4.25 3.29 2.92
C ILE A 231 3.89 1.83 2.75
N ARG A 232 4.85 0.94 2.97
CA ARG A 232 4.62 -0.50 3.04
C ARG A 232 4.66 -0.96 4.47
N SER A 233 3.62 -1.67 4.90
CA SER A 233 3.50 -2.24 6.24
C SER A 233 3.27 -3.74 6.18
N THR A 234 3.53 -4.43 7.29
CA THR A 234 3.34 -5.88 7.43
C THR A 234 2.91 -6.26 8.84
N ASP A 235 2.10 -7.33 8.92
CA ASP A 235 1.77 -8.05 10.15
C ASP A 235 2.63 -9.31 10.35
N GLY A 236 3.70 -9.47 9.53
CA GLY A 236 4.56 -10.65 9.48
C GLY A 236 4.03 -11.78 8.59
N LYS A 237 2.74 -11.78 8.24
CA LYS A 237 2.12 -12.78 7.34
C LYS A 237 1.74 -12.16 6.00
N HIS A 238 1.26 -10.93 6.03
CA HIS A 238 0.80 -10.18 4.88
C HIS A 238 1.49 -8.82 4.85
N SER A 239 1.61 -8.25 3.66
CA SER A 239 2.12 -6.90 3.46
C SER A 239 1.12 -6.12 2.61
N TRP A 240 0.99 -4.85 2.91
CA TRP A 240 0.14 -3.92 2.15
C TRP A 240 0.85 -2.60 1.96
N THR A 241 0.40 -1.83 0.99
CA THR A 241 0.96 -0.52 0.68
C THR A 241 -0.14 0.52 0.64
N THR A 242 0.14 1.67 1.22
CA THR A 242 -0.75 2.84 1.23
C THR A 242 -0.06 4.05 0.60
N VAL A 243 -0.85 5.03 0.18
CA VAL A 243 -0.38 6.22 -0.54
C VAL A 243 -1.00 7.49 0.04
N GLY A 244 -0.18 8.52 0.18
CA GLY A 244 -0.63 9.88 0.46
C GLY A 244 0.01 10.87 -0.51
N VAL A 245 -0.70 11.94 -0.84
CA VAL A 245 -0.23 13.01 -1.72
C VAL A 245 -0.57 14.35 -1.11
N SER A 246 0.40 15.25 -1.04
CA SER A 246 0.23 16.65 -0.59
C SER A 246 1.42 17.48 -1.05
N ASP A 247 1.29 18.79 -1.00
CA ASP A 247 2.42 19.73 -1.16
C ASP A 247 3.32 19.73 0.09
N ASN A 248 2.86 19.11 1.19
CA ASN A 248 3.60 18.93 2.42
C ASN A 248 3.92 17.45 2.65
N VAL A 249 5.20 17.10 2.71
CA VAL A 249 5.66 15.73 2.91
C VAL A 249 5.14 15.12 4.23
N ILE A 250 4.97 15.94 5.27
CA ILE A 250 4.44 15.48 6.57
C ILE A 250 2.97 15.10 6.44
N GLU A 251 2.18 15.93 5.75
CA GLU A 251 0.76 15.66 5.50
C GLU A 251 0.56 14.43 4.61
N ALA A 252 1.34 14.32 3.52
CA ALA A 252 1.34 13.13 2.67
C ALA A 252 1.70 11.85 3.46
N SER A 253 2.71 11.96 4.35
CA SER A 253 3.11 10.84 5.22
C SER A 253 2.02 10.49 6.22
N MET A 254 1.38 11.50 6.84
CA MET A 254 0.28 11.30 7.77
C MET A 254 -0.87 10.54 7.10
N THR A 255 -1.28 10.98 5.92
CA THR A 255 -2.35 10.31 5.16
C THR A 255 -2.02 8.84 4.91
N ALA A 256 -0.81 8.56 4.43
CA ALA A 256 -0.38 7.18 4.17
C ALA A 256 -0.26 6.33 5.45
N LEU A 257 0.19 6.90 6.58
CA LEU A 257 0.27 6.24 7.88
C LEU A 257 -1.12 5.91 8.43
N VAL A 258 -2.03 6.88 8.40
CA VAL A 258 -3.43 6.71 8.86
C VAL A 258 -4.11 5.61 8.06
N ASP A 259 -4.05 5.66 6.73
CA ASP A 259 -4.60 4.61 5.87
C ASP A 259 -4.00 3.23 6.20
N SER A 260 -2.68 3.16 6.46
CA SER A 260 -2.02 1.90 6.79
C SER A 260 -2.50 1.30 8.11
N MET A 261 -2.71 2.14 9.13
CA MET A 261 -3.22 1.70 10.43
C MET A 261 -4.70 1.33 10.37
N GLU A 262 -5.51 2.14 9.66
CA GLU A 262 -6.92 1.83 9.44
C GLU A 262 -7.09 0.50 8.71
N TYR A 263 -6.33 0.28 7.63
CA TYR A 263 -6.35 -1.00 6.91
C TYR A 263 -6.02 -2.18 7.82
N ALA A 264 -5.00 -2.06 8.67
CA ALA A 264 -4.61 -3.10 9.61
C ALA A 264 -5.74 -3.43 10.60
N ILE A 265 -6.41 -2.41 11.14
CA ILE A 265 -7.52 -2.57 12.08
C ILE A 265 -8.69 -3.27 11.39
N LEU A 266 -9.15 -2.75 10.24
CA LEU A 266 -10.27 -3.32 9.50
C LEU A 266 -10.00 -4.76 9.05
N ARG A 267 -8.77 -5.05 8.66
CA ARG A 267 -8.35 -6.41 8.31
C ARG A 267 -8.42 -7.35 9.50
N SER A 268 -7.99 -6.91 10.68
CA SER A 268 -8.09 -7.71 11.92
C SER A 268 -9.54 -8.01 12.32
N GLU A 269 -10.47 -7.13 11.94
CA GLU A 269 -11.90 -7.29 12.11
C GLU A 269 -12.56 -8.15 10.99
N GLY A 270 -11.79 -8.64 10.01
CA GLY A 270 -12.29 -9.38 8.87
C GLY A 270 -13.07 -8.52 7.85
N ARG A 271 -12.85 -7.22 7.87
CA ARG A 271 -13.54 -6.22 7.01
C ARG A 271 -12.69 -5.75 5.81
N CYS A 272 -11.42 -6.17 5.73
CA CYS A 272 -10.47 -5.95 4.61
C CYS A 272 -9.74 -7.23 4.26
#